data_090eb4762171e9db58571af562a57ab1
#
_entry.id   090eb4762171e9db58571af562a57ab1
#
_cell.length_a   1.000
_cell.length_b   1.000
_cell.length_c   1.000
_cell.angle_alpha   90.00
_cell.angle_beta   90.00
_cell.angle_gamma   90.00
#
_symmetry.space_group_name_H-M   'P 1'
#
loop_
_entity.id
_entity.type
_entity.pdbx_description
1 polymer ?
#
loop_
_entity_poly.entity_id
_entity_poly.type
_entity_poly.pdbx_seq_one_letter_code
_entity_poly.pdbx_strand_id
1 'polypeptide(L)'
;MIEFQDRIQTVKTRMLRACESCGRNPESVELLPVSKRHPVASIRAMADHGFRTFGENYVQEGVAKAEAIPDLGFVLIGPLQRNKAKPALLHFRDLMTVDRPSLALRLKQLAAELSVVRGIWIQVDLWDESSKMGGCPAAGIPEILECLGDDPHVSVQGFLAIPPPELPQAFEAMAQLRGEWQQRLGRKLRLSMGMSDDLEAAIHAGSDQVRIGTALFGERA
;
A
#
# COMPACT_ATOMS: atom_id res chain seq x y z
N MET A 1 -7.20 -21.31 14.63
CA MET A 1 -7.43 -20.07 15.41
C MET A 1 -6.22 -19.65 16.24
N ILE A 2 -5.63 -20.55 17.03
CA ILE A 2 -4.43 -20.23 17.85
C ILE A 2 -3.27 -19.73 16.98
N GLU A 3 -3.04 -20.33 15.83
CA GLU A 3 -1.93 -20.01 14.93
C GLU A 3 -1.98 -18.56 14.36
N PHE A 4 -3.15 -18.02 14.03
CA PHE A 4 -3.27 -16.62 13.58
C PHE A 4 -3.02 -15.64 14.73
N GLN A 5 -3.52 -15.92 15.91
CA GLN A 5 -3.32 -15.07 17.09
C GLN A 5 -1.83 -14.92 17.43
N ASP A 6 -1.08 -16.02 17.44
CA ASP A 6 0.36 -16.01 17.75
C ASP A 6 1.16 -15.23 16.70
N ARG A 7 0.85 -15.42 15.43
CA ARG A 7 1.47 -14.69 14.31
C ARG A 7 1.18 -13.19 14.39
N ILE A 8 -0.08 -12.81 14.63
CA ILE A 8 -0.47 -11.41 14.79
C ILE A 8 0.26 -10.79 15.97
N GLN A 9 0.32 -11.49 17.12
CA GLN A 9 1.02 -10.98 18.29
C GLN A 9 2.51 -10.82 18.04
N THR A 10 3.13 -11.75 17.35
CA THR A 10 4.55 -11.67 16.97
C THR A 10 4.82 -10.43 16.12
N VAL A 11 4.04 -10.20 15.07
CA VAL A 11 4.20 -9.02 14.19
C VAL A 11 3.94 -7.73 14.95
N LYS A 12 2.87 -7.65 15.73
CA LYS A 12 2.55 -6.46 16.54
C LYS A 12 3.63 -6.15 17.57
N THR A 13 4.23 -7.18 18.19
CA THR A 13 5.34 -7.01 19.15
C THR A 13 6.59 -6.46 18.45
N ARG A 14 6.91 -6.94 17.25
CA ARG A 14 8.01 -6.38 16.44
C ARG A 14 7.76 -4.91 16.11
N MET A 15 6.57 -4.56 15.64
CA MET A 15 6.19 -3.18 15.33
C MET A 15 6.26 -2.28 16.56
N LEU A 16 5.75 -2.74 17.71
CA LEU A 16 5.80 -2.01 18.97
C LEU A 16 7.26 -1.69 19.36
N ARG A 17 8.14 -2.69 19.39
CA ARG A 17 9.55 -2.53 19.73
C ARG A 17 10.27 -1.57 18.76
N ALA A 18 9.98 -1.68 17.46
CA ALA A 18 10.55 -0.78 16.47
C ALA A 18 10.10 0.67 16.70
N CYS A 19 8.82 0.91 17.00
CA CYS A 19 8.31 2.24 17.32
C CYS A 19 8.95 2.80 18.61
N GLU A 20 9.00 2.01 19.67
CA GLU A 20 9.60 2.40 20.97
C GLU A 20 11.07 2.80 20.82
N SER A 21 11.84 2.01 20.03
CA SER A 21 13.28 2.27 19.83
C SER A 21 13.59 3.56 19.07
N CYS A 22 12.63 4.07 18.28
CA CYS A 22 12.78 5.35 17.55
C CYS A 22 11.84 6.47 18.07
N GLY A 23 11.20 6.27 19.23
CA GLY A 23 10.36 7.30 19.85
C GLY A 23 9.05 7.59 19.11
N ARG A 24 8.54 6.66 18.31
CA ARG A 24 7.27 6.81 17.58
C ARG A 24 6.09 6.24 18.36
N ASN A 25 4.92 6.84 18.20
CA ASN A 25 3.69 6.25 18.69
C ASN A 25 3.36 5.00 17.84
N PRO A 26 3.20 3.80 18.44
CA PRO A 26 2.85 2.57 17.73
C PRO A 26 1.56 2.69 16.91
N GLU A 27 0.58 3.46 17.37
CA GLU A 27 -0.68 3.70 16.64
C GLU A 27 -0.50 4.54 15.36
N SER A 28 0.67 5.17 15.18
CA SER A 28 0.98 5.92 13.95
C SER A 28 1.37 5.04 12.77
N VAL A 29 1.54 3.72 12.99
CA VAL A 29 1.95 2.77 11.95
C VAL A 29 0.86 1.73 11.74
N GLU A 30 0.27 1.74 10.56
CA GLU A 30 -0.76 0.77 10.16
C GLU A 30 -0.13 -0.56 9.75
N LEU A 31 -0.70 -1.67 10.24
CA LEU A 31 -0.41 -3.01 9.76
C LEU A 31 -1.43 -3.39 8.69
N LEU A 32 -1.00 -3.47 7.44
CA LEU A 32 -1.82 -3.95 6.32
C LEU A 32 -1.55 -5.44 6.06
N PRO A 33 -2.50 -6.34 6.39
CA PRO A 33 -2.42 -7.76 6.02
C PRO A 33 -2.50 -7.93 4.51
N VAL A 34 -1.55 -8.67 3.92
CA VAL A 34 -1.51 -8.95 2.47
C VAL A 34 -2.05 -10.35 2.22
N SER A 35 -3.26 -10.42 1.67
CA SER A 35 -4.04 -11.66 1.54
C SER A 35 -3.96 -12.34 0.17
N LYS A 36 -3.04 -11.87 -0.70
CA LYS A 36 -2.83 -12.49 -2.02
C LYS A 36 -2.63 -14.00 -1.93
N ARG A 37 -3.34 -14.76 -2.78
CA ARG A 37 -3.30 -16.23 -2.86
C ARG A 37 -3.79 -16.95 -1.60
N HIS A 38 -4.42 -16.26 -0.66
CA HIS A 38 -5.07 -16.90 0.49
C HIS A 38 -6.59 -16.93 0.29
N PRO A 39 -7.28 -18.01 0.72
CA PRO A 39 -8.71 -18.15 0.54
C PRO A 39 -9.50 -17.18 1.42
N VAL A 40 -10.75 -16.94 1.06
CA VAL A 40 -11.69 -16.09 1.81
C VAL A 40 -11.81 -16.50 3.28
N ALA A 41 -11.77 -17.81 3.57
CA ALA A 41 -11.82 -18.31 4.95
C ALA A 41 -10.68 -17.78 5.83
N SER A 42 -9.46 -17.69 5.29
CA SER A 42 -8.31 -17.12 6.02
C SER A 42 -8.48 -15.62 6.27
N ILE A 43 -9.08 -14.89 5.31
CA ILE A 43 -9.37 -13.45 5.45
C ILE A 43 -10.44 -13.24 6.53
N ARG A 44 -11.48 -14.06 6.56
CA ARG A 44 -12.51 -14.04 7.62
C ARG A 44 -11.89 -14.29 9.00
N ALA A 45 -11.03 -15.31 9.12
CA ALA A 45 -10.32 -15.58 10.37
C ALA A 45 -9.47 -14.38 10.83
N MET A 46 -8.79 -13.68 9.90
CA MET A 46 -8.06 -12.45 10.24
C MET A 46 -9.01 -11.30 10.62
N ALA A 47 -10.18 -11.21 9.98
CA ALA A 47 -11.19 -10.20 10.32
C ALA A 47 -11.74 -10.38 11.74
N ASP A 48 -11.83 -11.62 12.26
CA ASP A 48 -12.20 -11.93 13.64
C ASP A 48 -11.20 -11.36 14.65
N HIS A 49 -9.95 -11.13 14.23
CA HIS A 49 -8.90 -10.44 15.02
C HIS A 49 -8.89 -8.92 14.84
N GLY A 50 -9.93 -8.34 14.23
CA GLY A 50 -10.12 -6.89 14.11
C GLY A 50 -9.60 -6.26 12.81
N PHE A 51 -9.01 -7.01 11.90
CA PHE A 51 -8.61 -6.46 10.61
C PHE A 51 -9.84 -6.21 9.72
N ARG A 52 -9.87 -5.05 9.06
CA ARG A 52 -10.98 -4.65 8.18
C ARG A 52 -10.56 -4.31 6.76
N THR A 53 -9.25 -4.16 6.52
CA THR A 53 -8.69 -3.82 5.22
C THR A 53 -7.54 -4.77 4.89
N PHE A 54 -7.48 -5.24 3.63
CA PHE A 54 -6.52 -6.23 3.17
C PHE A 54 -5.86 -5.79 1.87
N GLY A 55 -4.56 -6.08 1.73
CA GLY A 55 -3.80 -5.79 0.51
C GLY A 55 -3.87 -6.96 -0.49
N GLU A 56 -4.13 -6.63 -1.77
CA GLU A 56 -4.16 -7.59 -2.87
C GLU A 56 -3.22 -7.20 -4.00
N ASN A 57 -2.59 -8.19 -4.62
CA ASN A 57 -1.69 -7.96 -5.75
C ASN A 57 -2.37 -8.09 -7.12
N TYR A 58 -3.45 -8.83 -7.21
CA TYR A 58 -4.08 -9.18 -8.48
C TYR A 58 -5.53 -8.67 -8.50
N VAL A 59 -5.85 -7.86 -9.53
CA VAL A 59 -7.18 -7.23 -9.64
C VAL A 59 -8.29 -8.28 -9.63
N GLN A 60 -8.17 -9.35 -10.43
CA GLN A 60 -9.21 -10.37 -10.53
C GLN A 60 -9.44 -11.10 -9.20
N GLU A 61 -8.37 -11.44 -8.50
CA GLU A 61 -8.44 -12.09 -7.20
C GLU A 61 -9.09 -11.17 -6.16
N GLY A 62 -8.67 -9.90 -6.09
CA GLY A 62 -9.23 -8.94 -5.16
C GLY A 62 -10.69 -8.61 -5.44
N VAL A 63 -11.10 -8.53 -6.72
CA VAL A 63 -12.51 -8.38 -7.12
C VAL A 63 -13.35 -9.55 -6.61
N ALA A 64 -12.94 -10.79 -6.89
CA ALA A 64 -13.66 -11.97 -6.44
C ALA A 64 -13.80 -12.05 -4.90
N LYS A 65 -12.76 -11.61 -4.17
CA LYS A 65 -12.79 -11.53 -2.71
C LYS A 65 -13.71 -10.42 -2.22
N ALA A 66 -13.64 -9.22 -2.81
CA ALA A 66 -14.50 -8.11 -2.45
C ALA A 66 -16.00 -8.42 -2.67
N GLU A 67 -16.32 -9.16 -3.73
CA GLU A 67 -17.68 -9.64 -3.99
C GLU A 67 -18.12 -10.71 -2.97
N ALA A 68 -17.22 -11.61 -2.59
CA ALA A 68 -17.52 -12.69 -1.63
C ALA A 68 -17.65 -12.19 -0.17
N ILE A 69 -16.96 -11.09 0.18
CA ILE A 69 -16.93 -10.52 1.54
C ILE A 69 -17.03 -8.99 1.50
N PRO A 70 -18.18 -8.44 1.10
CA PRO A 70 -18.37 -7.00 0.85
C PRO A 70 -18.31 -6.13 2.13
N ASP A 71 -18.32 -6.72 3.30
CA ASP A 71 -18.14 -6.08 4.61
C ASP A 71 -16.68 -5.76 4.94
N LEU A 72 -15.73 -6.23 4.11
CA LEU A 72 -14.29 -5.97 4.27
C LEU A 72 -13.76 -5.10 3.12
N GLY A 73 -12.76 -4.27 3.44
CA GLY A 73 -12.10 -3.39 2.48
C GLY A 73 -10.90 -4.06 1.81
N PHE A 74 -10.65 -3.71 0.56
CA PHE A 74 -9.46 -4.13 -0.16
C PHE A 74 -8.71 -2.94 -0.73
N VAL A 75 -7.38 -3.02 -0.74
CA VAL A 75 -6.48 -2.06 -1.39
C VAL A 75 -5.60 -2.79 -2.39
N LEU A 76 -5.41 -2.22 -3.57
CA LEU A 76 -4.55 -2.80 -4.60
C LEU A 76 -3.11 -2.35 -4.38
N ILE A 77 -2.23 -3.30 -4.09
CA ILE A 77 -0.79 -3.08 -3.88
C ILE A 77 0.07 -3.75 -4.96
N GLY A 78 -0.53 -4.39 -5.94
CA GLY A 78 0.16 -4.95 -7.11
C GLY A 78 -0.03 -4.13 -8.37
N PRO A 79 0.72 -4.40 -9.45
CA PRO A 79 0.72 -3.59 -10.66
C PRO A 79 -0.65 -3.52 -11.33
N LEU A 80 -1.04 -2.30 -11.72
CA LEU A 80 -2.33 -2.04 -12.35
C LEU A 80 -2.18 -1.78 -13.86
N GLN A 81 -2.75 -2.65 -14.66
CA GLN A 81 -2.89 -2.46 -16.10
C GLN A 81 -4.10 -1.55 -16.41
N ARG A 82 -3.98 -0.67 -17.43
CA ARG A 82 -5.05 0.28 -17.81
C ARG A 82 -6.40 -0.39 -18.10
N ASN A 83 -6.39 -1.55 -18.73
CA ASN A 83 -7.63 -2.32 -19.04
C ASN A 83 -8.31 -2.92 -17.79
N LYS A 84 -7.61 -2.96 -16.64
CA LYS A 84 -8.14 -3.42 -15.35
C LYS A 84 -8.54 -2.25 -14.44
N ALA A 85 -8.40 -1.00 -14.87
CA ALA A 85 -8.68 0.18 -14.06
C ALA A 85 -10.14 0.25 -13.60
N LYS A 86 -11.11 -0.07 -14.48
CA LYS A 86 -12.54 -0.04 -14.13
C LYS A 86 -12.91 -1.01 -13.01
N PRO A 87 -12.62 -2.32 -13.09
CA PRO A 87 -12.90 -3.23 -11.98
C PRO A 87 -12.10 -2.88 -10.72
N ALA A 88 -10.88 -2.36 -10.84
CA ALA A 88 -10.11 -1.90 -9.68
C ALA A 88 -10.81 -0.74 -8.96
N LEU A 89 -11.29 0.27 -9.66
CA LEU A 89 -12.02 1.41 -9.08
C LEU A 89 -13.34 1.00 -8.42
N LEU A 90 -14.00 -0.03 -8.90
CA LEU A 90 -15.27 -0.47 -8.31
C LEU A 90 -15.09 -1.23 -6.99
N HIS A 91 -13.99 -1.97 -6.83
CA HIS A 91 -13.84 -2.93 -5.73
C HIS A 91 -12.73 -2.62 -4.72
N PHE A 92 -11.78 -1.75 -5.08
CA PHE A 92 -10.70 -1.37 -4.17
C PHE A 92 -10.89 0.05 -3.65
N ARG A 93 -10.65 0.23 -2.35
CA ARG A 93 -10.70 1.55 -1.70
C ARG A 93 -9.54 2.45 -2.15
N ASP A 94 -8.35 1.88 -2.18
CA ASP A 94 -7.12 2.57 -2.57
C ASP A 94 -6.39 1.79 -3.67
N LEU A 95 -5.81 2.54 -4.61
CA LEU A 95 -4.95 2.02 -5.67
C LEU A 95 -3.53 2.51 -5.40
N MET A 96 -2.65 1.62 -4.94
CA MET A 96 -1.38 2.00 -4.34
C MET A 96 -0.17 1.92 -5.29
N THR A 97 -0.41 1.62 -6.58
CA THR A 97 0.65 1.35 -7.55
C THR A 97 0.52 2.19 -8.82
N VAL A 98 0.15 3.45 -8.66
CA VAL A 98 0.10 4.39 -9.78
C VAL A 98 1.50 4.91 -10.05
N ASP A 99 2.06 4.54 -11.19
CA ASP A 99 3.47 4.73 -11.53
C ASP A 99 3.71 5.50 -12.84
N ARG A 100 2.64 5.95 -13.51
CA ARG A 100 2.74 6.67 -14.79
C ARG A 100 1.56 7.57 -15.07
N PRO A 101 1.77 8.69 -15.79
CA PRO A 101 0.75 9.69 -16.11
C PRO A 101 -0.46 9.10 -16.84
N SER A 102 -0.23 8.20 -17.79
CA SER A 102 -1.30 7.58 -18.58
C SER A 102 -2.26 6.70 -17.74
N LEU A 103 -1.78 6.11 -16.65
CA LEU A 103 -2.62 5.38 -15.70
C LEU A 103 -3.37 6.37 -14.79
N ALA A 104 -2.68 7.38 -14.27
CA ALA A 104 -3.27 8.43 -13.43
C ALA A 104 -4.46 9.10 -14.12
N LEU A 105 -4.25 9.56 -15.36
CA LEU A 105 -5.31 10.18 -16.17
C LEU A 105 -6.50 9.22 -16.39
N ARG A 106 -6.21 7.94 -16.71
CA ARG A 106 -7.27 6.94 -16.92
C ARG A 106 -8.08 6.69 -15.66
N LEU A 107 -7.44 6.63 -14.50
CA LEU A 107 -8.12 6.44 -13.22
C LEU A 107 -9.01 7.62 -12.88
N LYS A 108 -8.51 8.85 -13.04
CA LYS A 108 -9.28 10.08 -12.84
C LYS A 108 -10.55 10.12 -13.71
N GLN A 109 -10.40 9.88 -15.03
CA GLN A 109 -11.53 9.86 -15.97
C GLN A 109 -12.58 8.80 -15.57
N LEU A 110 -12.14 7.58 -15.30
CA LEU A 110 -13.05 6.49 -14.94
C LEU A 110 -13.70 6.71 -13.56
N ALA A 111 -12.98 7.28 -12.59
CA ALA A 111 -13.54 7.55 -11.27
C ALA A 111 -14.69 8.57 -11.36
N ALA A 112 -14.54 9.60 -12.19
CA ALA A 112 -15.62 10.55 -12.49
C ALA A 112 -16.79 9.89 -13.23
N GLU A 113 -16.52 9.11 -14.30
CA GLU A 113 -17.55 8.36 -15.05
C GLU A 113 -18.37 7.42 -14.14
N LEU A 114 -17.72 6.78 -13.17
CA LEU A 114 -18.32 5.83 -12.24
C LEU A 114 -18.91 6.49 -10.99
N SER A 115 -18.68 7.78 -10.80
CA SER A 115 -19.05 8.55 -9.59
C SER A 115 -18.52 7.89 -8.29
N VAL A 116 -17.28 7.40 -8.31
CA VAL A 116 -16.61 6.79 -7.16
C VAL A 116 -15.48 7.69 -6.66
N VAL A 117 -15.21 7.63 -5.35
CA VAL A 117 -14.07 8.35 -4.74
C VAL A 117 -13.03 7.33 -4.30
N ARG A 118 -11.75 7.51 -4.70
CA ARG A 118 -10.67 6.57 -4.41
C ARG A 118 -9.40 7.26 -3.96
N GLY A 119 -8.71 6.61 -3.02
CA GLY A 119 -7.35 6.94 -2.64
C GLY A 119 -6.35 6.47 -3.70
N ILE A 120 -5.45 7.35 -4.10
CA ILE A 120 -4.38 7.07 -5.04
C ILE A 120 -3.04 7.19 -4.31
N TRP A 121 -2.21 6.17 -4.46
CA TRP A 121 -0.84 6.23 -4.00
C TRP A 121 0.09 6.13 -5.21
N ILE A 122 1.13 6.94 -5.20
CA ILE A 122 2.14 6.91 -6.26
C ILE A 122 3.20 5.88 -5.84
N GLN A 123 3.40 4.87 -6.68
CA GLN A 123 4.51 3.95 -6.49
C GLN A 123 5.79 4.57 -7.03
N VAL A 124 6.80 4.65 -6.18
CA VAL A 124 8.09 5.27 -6.49
C VAL A 124 9.19 4.22 -6.45
N ASP A 125 10.08 4.28 -7.44
CA ASP A 125 11.33 3.55 -7.50
C ASP A 125 12.49 4.55 -7.62
N LEU A 126 13.33 4.63 -6.59
CA LEU A 126 14.50 5.51 -6.56
C LEU A 126 15.79 4.80 -6.99
N TRP A 127 15.74 3.49 -7.22
CA TRP A 127 16.95 2.66 -7.34
C TRP A 127 17.18 2.14 -8.75
N ASP A 128 16.29 2.47 -9.69
CA ASP A 128 16.35 2.01 -11.08
C ASP A 128 16.57 0.48 -11.17
N GLU A 129 16.01 -0.24 -10.21
CA GLU A 129 15.88 -1.69 -10.33
C GLU A 129 14.97 -1.96 -11.50
N SER A 130 15.58 -2.00 -12.66
CA SER A 130 14.94 -2.21 -13.94
C SER A 130 13.87 -3.28 -13.79
N SER A 131 12.66 -2.87 -13.40
CA SER A 131 11.57 -3.51 -13.95
C SER A 131 10.69 -4.55 -13.33
N LYS A 132 11.04 -5.21 -12.29
CA LYS A 132 10.20 -6.34 -11.85
C LYS A 132 9.01 -5.92 -10.98
N MET A 133 9.08 -4.76 -10.35
CA MET A 133 8.11 -4.35 -9.33
C MET A 133 7.29 -3.12 -9.69
N GLY A 134 7.62 -2.42 -10.78
CA GLY A 134 7.00 -1.14 -11.15
C GLY A 134 7.47 0.01 -10.26
N GLY A 135 6.96 1.21 -10.53
CA GLY A 135 7.31 2.44 -9.84
C GLY A 135 7.83 3.50 -10.81
N CYS A 136 7.55 4.76 -10.54
CA CYS A 136 8.13 5.86 -11.29
C CYS A 136 9.41 6.36 -10.61
N PRO A 137 10.38 6.89 -11.37
CA PRO A 137 11.47 7.64 -10.77
C PRO A 137 10.96 8.92 -10.12
N ALA A 138 11.74 9.51 -9.20
CA ALA A 138 11.35 10.77 -8.54
C ALA A 138 10.95 11.88 -9.55
N ALA A 139 11.63 11.95 -10.68
CA ALA A 139 11.35 12.91 -11.76
C ALA A 139 9.98 12.70 -12.44
N GLY A 140 9.36 11.53 -12.31
CA GLY A 140 8.03 11.25 -12.88
C GLY A 140 6.86 11.67 -11.97
N ILE A 141 7.12 11.96 -10.71
CA ILE A 141 6.08 12.32 -9.73
C ILE A 141 5.31 13.59 -10.14
N PRO A 142 5.97 14.69 -10.58
CA PRO A 142 5.26 15.91 -10.97
C PRO A 142 4.19 15.69 -12.03
N GLU A 143 4.50 14.95 -13.08
CA GLU A 143 3.57 14.69 -14.20
C GLU A 143 2.37 13.83 -13.75
N ILE A 144 2.59 12.85 -12.87
CA ILE A 144 1.51 12.05 -12.28
C ILE A 144 0.59 12.93 -11.43
N LEU A 145 1.16 13.81 -10.61
CA LEU A 145 0.39 14.73 -9.76
C LEU A 145 -0.39 15.74 -10.59
N GLU A 146 0.18 16.25 -11.68
CA GLU A 146 -0.50 17.15 -12.63
C GLU A 146 -1.70 16.44 -13.29
N CYS A 147 -1.53 15.20 -13.73
CA CYS A 147 -2.64 14.41 -14.29
C CYS A 147 -3.79 14.20 -13.29
N LEU A 148 -3.49 13.97 -12.01
CA LEU A 148 -4.50 13.78 -10.98
C LEU A 148 -5.15 15.13 -10.61
N GLY A 149 -4.35 16.18 -10.40
CA GLY A 149 -4.83 17.53 -10.01
C GLY A 149 -5.63 17.51 -8.71
N ASP A 150 -6.38 18.58 -8.47
CA ASP A 150 -7.40 18.67 -7.43
C ASP A 150 -8.72 18.14 -7.99
N ASP A 151 -8.96 16.86 -7.84
CA ASP A 151 -10.13 16.19 -8.38
C ASP A 151 -10.96 15.57 -7.24
N PRO A 152 -12.30 15.73 -7.22
CA PRO A 152 -13.12 15.22 -6.14
C PRO A 152 -13.25 13.69 -6.10
N HIS A 153 -12.91 13.01 -7.19
CA HIS A 153 -13.06 11.57 -7.33
C HIS A 153 -11.76 10.81 -7.03
N VAL A 154 -10.60 11.48 -7.07
CA VAL A 154 -9.30 10.87 -6.76
C VAL A 154 -8.49 11.75 -5.82
N SER A 155 -7.94 11.17 -4.76
CA SER A 155 -7.12 11.90 -3.80
C SER A 155 -5.79 11.21 -3.59
N VAL A 156 -4.68 11.94 -3.77
CA VAL A 156 -3.34 11.40 -3.51
C VAL A 156 -3.14 11.24 -2.02
N GLN A 157 -2.95 10.01 -1.55
CA GLN A 157 -2.76 9.67 -0.14
C GLN A 157 -1.29 9.71 0.28
N GLY A 158 -0.39 9.36 -0.63
CA GLY A 158 1.03 9.26 -0.34
C GLY A 158 1.81 8.45 -1.36
N PHE A 159 2.92 7.89 -0.89
CA PHE A 159 3.83 7.08 -1.70
C PHE A 159 3.89 5.64 -1.21
N LEU A 160 4.00 4.71 -2.17
CA LEU A 160 4.38 3.32 -1.93
C LEU A 160 5.78 3.09 -2.50
N ALA A 161 6.64 2.40 -1.73
CA ALA A 161 7.93 1.95 -2.21
C ALA A 161 8.21 0.50 -1.79
N ILE A 162 9.06 -0.15 -2.57
CA ILE A 162 9.59 -1.50 -2.29
C ILE A 162 11.11 -1.39 -2.40
N PRO A 163 11.77 -0.88 -1.34
CA PRO A 163 13.22 -0.72 -1.33
C PRO A 163 13.92 -2.07 -1.45
N PRO A 164 15.05 -2.14 -2.18
CA PRO A 164 15.86 -3.34 -2.22
C PRO A 164 16.44 -3.65 -0.83
N PRO A 165 16.43 -4.92 -0.39
CA PRO A 165 16.94 -5.30 0.93
C PRO A 165 18.43 -4.95 1.14
N GLU A 166 19.19 -4.89 0.05
CA GLU A 166 20.63 -4.63 0.05
C GLU A 166 20.96 -3.13 0.22
N LEU A 167 19.95 -2.24 0.16
CA LEU A 167 20.11 -0.79 0.25
C LEU A 167 19.35 -0.21 1.46
N PRO A 168 19.84 -0.39 2.70
CA PRO A 168 19.16 0.09 3.91
C PRO A 168 18.84 1.60 3.87
N GLN A 169 19.73 2.41 3.28
CA GLN A 169 19.53 3.86 3.09
C GLN A 169 18.37 4.23 2.16
N ALA A 170 17.80 3.25 1.47
CA ALA A 170 16.67 3.46 0.58
C ALA A 170 15.39 3.84 1.35
N PHE A 171 15.23 3.37 2.57
CA PHE A 171 14.09 3.75 3.42
C PHE A 171 14.15 5.23 3.80
N GLU A 172 15.33 5.74 4.18
CA GLU A 172 15.56 7.14 4.51
C GLU A 172 15.37 8.05 3.30
N ALA A 173 15.87 7.63 2.13
CA ALA A 173 15.68 8.36 0.87
C ALA A 173 14.21 8.55 0.53
N MET A 174 13.38 7.52 0.73
CA MET A 174 11.93 7.63 0.53
C MET A 174 11.26 8.55 1.57
N ALA A 175 11.71 8.51 2.82
CA ALA A 175 11.19 9.40 3.85
C ALA A 175 11.52 10.87 3.56
N GLN A 176 12.74 11.13 3.08
CA GLN A 176 13.16 12.45 2.63
C GLN A 176 12.31 12.94 1.44
N LEU A 177 12.16 12.11 0.42
CA LEU A 177 11.32 12.42 -0.74
C LEU A 177 9.88 12.77 -0.34
N ARG A 178 9.27 11.98 0.57
CA ARG A 178 7.95 12.30 1.11
C ARG A 178 7.94 13.65 1.80
N GLY A 179 8.94 13.97 2.62
CA GLY A 179 9.08 15.26 3.31
C GLY A 179 9.11 16.43 2.34
N GLU A 180 9.89 16.33 1.27
CA GLU A 180 9.96 17.35 0.22
C GLU A 180 8.62 17.57 -0.47
N TRP A 181 7.90 16.49 -0.79
CA TRP A 181 6.59 16.60 -1.41
C TRP A 181 5.50 17.11 -0.47
N GLN A 182 5.56 16.77 0.82
CA GLN A 182 4.66 17.36 1.82
C GLN A 182 4.82 18.89 1.90
N GLN A 183 6.05 19.38 1.86
CA GLN A 183 6.32 20.82 1.85
C GLN A 183 5.78 21.49 0.56
N ARG A 184 6.05 20.89 -0.61
CA ARG A 184 5.59 21.40 -1.90
C ARG A 184 4.06 21.46 -2.03
N LEU A 185 3.37 20.45 -1.52
CA LEU A 185 1.91 20.32 -1.62
C LEU A 185 1.17 20.95 -0.44
N GLY A 186 1.86 21.40 0.61
CA GLY A 186 1.26 22.00 1.79
C GLY A 186 0.34 21.07 2.58
N ARG A 187 0.51 19.74 2.43
CA ARG A 187 -0.34 18.74 3.10
C ARG A 187 0.43 17.47 3.48
N LYS A 188 -0.12 16.74 4.45
CA LYS A 188 0.44 15.46 4.86
C LYS A 188 0.32 14.40 3.75
N LEU A 189 1.39 13.66 3.52
CA LEU A 189 1.43 12.47 2.67
C LEU A 189 1.85 11.28 3.52
N ARG A 190 1.23 10.14 3.31
CA ARG A 190 1.61 8.88 3.96
C ARG A 190 2.71 8.17 3.17
N LEU A 191 3.44 7.30 3.85
CA LEU A 191 4.48 6.46 3.26
C LEU A 191 4.20 4.99 3.59
N SER A 192 4.02 4.16 2.56
CA SER A 192 3.84 2.72 2.69
C SER A 192 5.09 2.02 2.20
N MET A 193 5.87 1.47 3.11
CA MET A 193 7.06 0.65 2.85
C MET A 193 7.31 -0.28 4.02
N GLY A 194 8.04 -1.38 3.77
CA GLY A 194 8.31 -2.42 4.75
C GLY A 194 7.40 -3.63 4.61
N MET A 195 8.02 -4.80 4.67
CA MET A 195 7.42 -6.13 4.60
C MET A 195 7.87 -6.98 5.79
N SER A 196 7.66 -8.30 5.72
CA SER A 196 7.96 -9.21 6.84
C SER A 196 9.41 -9.16 7.32
N ASP A 197 10.37 -8.93 6.42
CA ASP A 197 11.80 -9.06 6.71
C ASP A 197 12.48 -7.72 7.06
N ASP A 198 11.83 -6.58 6.75
CA ASP A 198 12.41 -5.25 6.84
C ASP A 198 11.50 -4.20 7.53
N LEU A 199 10.43 -4.66 8.20
CA LEU A 199 9.45 -3.77 8.84
C LEU A 199 10.07 -2.84 9.89
N GLU A 200 11.09 -3.30 10.63
CA GLU A 200 11.77 -2.49 11.64
C GLU A 200 12.51 -1.31 10.99
N ALA A 201 13.29 -1.57 9.93
CA ALA A 201 14.00 -0.53 9.18
C ALA A 201 13.02 0.48 8.57
N ALA A 202 11.92 0.00 7.99
CA ALA A 202 10.88 0.84 7.44
C ALA A 202 10.23 1.74 8.50
N ILE A 203 9.94 1.21 9.69
CA ILE A 203 9.36 1.98 10.81
C ILE A 203 10.34 3.04 11.30
N HIS A 204 11.61 2.69 11.47
CA HIS A 204 12.66 3.63 11.89
C HIS A 204 12.81 4.79 10.91
N ALA A 205 12.74 4.51 9.61
CA ALA A 205 12.81 5.53 8.57
C ALA A 205 11.51 6.34 8.40
N GLY A 206 10.45 6.01 9.14
CA GLY A 206 9.21 6.81 9.15
C GLY A 206 8.07 6.28 8.28
N SER A 207 8.03 4.98 7.97
CA SER A 207 6.87 4.37 7.30
C SER A 207 5.60 4.54 8.13
N ASP A 208 4.48 4.90 7.48
CA ASP A 208 3.17 5.01 8.10
C ASP A 208 2.33 3.73 7.91
N GLN A 209 2.78 2.81 7.06
CA GLN A 209 2.11 1.53 6.81
C GLN A 209 3.12 0.46 6.41
N VAL A 210 3.08 -0.69 7.08
CA VAL A 210 3.82 -1.91 6.71
C VAL A 210 2.89 -2.95 6.11
N ARG A 211 3.35 -3.69 5.09
CA ARG A 211 2.55 -4.66 4.32
C ARG A 211 3.03 -6.06 4.60
N ILE A 212 2.28 -6.81 5.41
CA ILE A 212 2.71 -8.11 5.92
C ILE A 212 1.84 -9.24 5.37
N GLY A 213 2.45 -10.17 4.65
CA GLY A 213 1.80 -11.37 4.11
C GLY A 213 2.19 -12.63 4.88
N THR A 214 3.32 -13.23 4.53
CA THR A 214 3.77 -14.54 5.02
C THR A 214 3.85 -14.61 6.54
N ALA A 215 4.32 -13.57 7.22
CA ALA A 215 4.41 -13.56 8.67
C ALA A 215 3.03 -13.60 9.37
N LEU A 216 1.95 -13.20 8.69
CA LEU A 216 0.58 -13.26 9.21
C LEU A 216 -0.17 -14.51 8.75
N PHE A 217 -0.16 -14.79 7.45
CA PHE A 217 -0.96 -15.87 6.87
C PHE A 217 -0.23 -17.22 6.84
N GLY A 218 1.10 -17.21 6.97
CA GLY A 218 1.94 -18.38 6.81
C GLY A 218 2.40 -18.62 5.39
N GLU A 219 3.09 -19.74 5.17
CA GLU A 219 3.47 -20.18 3.84
C GLU A 219 2.22 -20.50 3.00
N ARG A 220 2.36 -20.33 1.71
CA ARG A 220 1.27 -20.58 0.76
C ARG A 220 1.09 -22.08 0.58
N ALA A 221 -0.14 -22.55 0.69
CA ALA A 221 -0.50 -23.91 0.34
C ALA A 221 -0.43 -24.14 -1.18
#